data_52062e31e796cd963bcc43fef2e7f692
#
_entry.id   52062e31e796cd963bcc43fef2e7f692
#
_cell.length_a   1.000
_cell.length_b   1.000
_cell.length_c   1.000
_cell.angle_alpha   90.00
_cell.angle_beta   90.00
_cell.angle_gamma   90.00
#
_symmetry.space_group_name_H-M   'P 1'
#
loop_
_entity.id
_entity.type
_entity.pdbx_description
1 polymer ?
#
loop_
_entity_poly.entity_id
_entity_poly.type
_entity_poly.pdbx_seq_one_letter_code
_entity_poly.pdbx_strand_id
1 'polypeptide(L)'
;NAAFRFFDMNMVTATEEFYVWGAQIEVGDFATSYIPTSDSAVTRSSDIAKIEGSNLTSWYSETESELTLFCDCTVIGGDGIAYMLSDGSNERFALHPDSAFGSDYYIRSGGSFMVLLSNIPGLPKRFTTALGYKPGSTVEVLDGVLGGEFNTTTVTPTGIDRLMIGNSNGFYVLTGYISRLAYYPT
;
A
#
# COMPACT_ATOMS: atom_id res chain seq x y z
N ASN A 1 11.72 -29.07 11.49
CA ASN A 1 12.48 -29.56 10.33
C ASN A 1 11.56 -29.54 9.11
N ALA A 2 11.78 -28.62 8.20
CA ALA A 2 11.15 -28.62 6.89
C ALA A 2 12.00 -29.52 5.95
N ALA A 3 11.36 -30.45 5.28
CA ALA A 3 12.00 -31.27 4.27
C ALA A 3 11.30 -31.04 2.93
N PHE A 4 12.05 -30.65 1.92
CA PHE A 4 11.58 -30.66 0.54
C PHE A 4 11.71 -32.04 -0.03
N ARG A 5 10.62 -32.55 -0.59
CA ARG A 5 10.62 -33.82 -1.31
C ARG A 5 10.12 -33.59 -2.72
N PHE A 6 10.90 -33.91 -3.70
CA PHE A 6 10.47 -34.00 -5.09
C PHE A 6 10.05 -35.43 -5.36
N PHE A 7 8.82 -35.61 -5.84
CA PHE A 7 8.31 -36.91 -6.23
C PHE A 7 8.03 -36.92 -7.72
N ASP A 8 8.62 -37.83 -8.43
CA ASP A 8 8.10 -38.27 -9.72
C ASP A 8 7.14 -39.43 -9.47
N MET A 9 5.88 -39.28 -9.82
CA MET A 9 4.85 -40.30 -9.64
C MET A 9 4.92 -41.40 -10.73
N ASN A 10 5.78 -41.27 -11.73
CA ASN A 10 5.98 -42.22 -12.85
C ASN A 10 7.31 -42.94 -12.80
N MET A 11 7.89 -43.13 -11.64
CA MET A 11 9.21 -43.82 -11.48
C MET A 11 9.18 -45.28 -11.89
N VAL A 12 8.99 -45.53 -13.17
CA VAL A 12 9.14 -46.93 -13.71
C VAL A 12 10.50 -47.14 -14.38
N THR A 13 11.19 -46.09 -14.82
CA THR A 13 12.57 -46.15 -15.35
C THR A 13 13.21 -44.77 -15.29
N ALA A 14 13.83 -44.44 -14.16
CA ALA A 14 14.43 -43.13 -13.99
C ALA A 14 15.79 -43.02 -14.69
N THR A 15 15.82 -42.39 -15.83
CA THR A 15 17.02 -41.77 -16.42
C THR A 15 16.84 -40.29 -16.64
N GLU A 16 15.83 -39.67 -15.99
CA GLU A 16 15.60 -38.25 -16.09
C GLU A 16 16.43 -37.50 -15.07
N GLU A 17 17.30 -36.62 -15.54
CA GLU A 17 18.06 -35.69 -14.72
C GLU A 17 17.37 -34.32 -14.74
N PHE A 18 17.22 -33.74 -13.59
CA PHE A 18 16.73 -32.33 -13.47
C PHE A 18 17.64 -31.56 -12.53
N TYR A 19 17.80 -30.28 -12.85
CA TYR A 19 18.61 -29.37 -12.07
C TYR A 19 17.67 -28.51 -11.22
N VAL A 20 17.94 -28.46 -9.92
CA VAL A 20 17.18 -27.62 -8.96
C VAL A 20 18.15 -26.63 -8.36
N TRP A 21 17.79 -25.35 -8.42
CA TRP A 21 18.53 -24.26 -7.79
C TRP A 21 17.57 -23.23 -7.19
N GLY A 22 18.06 -22.40 -6.26
CA GLY A 22 17.28 -21.28 -5.73
C GLY A 22 16.12 -21.69 -4.83
N ALA A 23 16.21 -22.86 -4.17
CA ALA A 23 15.22 -23.20 -3.14
C ALA A 23 15.28 -22.19 -2.01
N GLN A 24 14.11 -21.66 -1.61
CA GLN A 24 13.98 -20.68 -0.55
C GLN A 24 12.90 -21.10 0.42
N ILE A 25 13.17 -20.94 1.73
CA ILE A 25 12.19 -21.06 2.81
C ILE A 25 12.11 -19.71 3.48
N GLU A 26 10.92 -19.17 3.55
CA GLU A 26 10.67 -17.89 4.19
C GLU A 26 9.41 -17.96 5.06
N VAL A 27 9.32 -17.07 6.04
CA VAL A 27 8.13 -16.88 6.84
C VAL A 27 7.34 -15.74 6.21
N GLY A 28 6.13 -16.02 5.73
CA GLY A 28 5.26 -15.04 5.07
C GLY A 28 4.03 -15.68 4.46
N ASP A 29 3.08 -14.86 4.05
CA ASP A 29 1.81 -15.31 3.46
C ASP A 29 1.94 -15.60 1.96
N PHE A 30 3.04 -15.21 1.34
CA PHE A 30 3.35 -15.42 -0.07
C PHE A 30 4.85 -15.43 -0.32
N ALA A 31 5.26 -16.06 -1.42
CA ALA A 31 6.66 -16.13 -1.81
C ALA A 31 7.17 -14.77 -2.27
N THR A 32 8.36 -14.40 -1.79
CA THR A 32 9.09 -13.21 -2.24
C THR A 32 10.12 -13.55 -3.32
N SER A 33 10.84 -12.55 -3.84
CA SER A 33 11.91 -12.80 -4.80
C SER A 33 13.07 -13.53 -4.12
N TYR A 34 13.73 -14.41 -4.89
CA TYR A 34 14.85 -15.21 -4.42
C TYR A 34 16.00 -14.38 -3.84
N ILE A 35 16.47 -14.75 -2.66
CA ILE A 35 17.65 -14.19 -2.00
C ILE A 35 18.69 -15.30 -1.82
N PRO A 36 19.89 -15.18 -2.43
CA PRO A 36 20.95 -16.14 -2.21
C PRO A 36 21.38 -16.16 -0.75
N THR A 37 21.36 -17.33 -0.14
CA THR A 37 21.87 -17.55 1.23
C THR A 37 22.95 -18.62 1.17
N SER A 38 24.06 -18.44 1.90
CA SER A 38 25.14 -19.43 1.97
C SER A 38 25.10 -20.22 3.28
N ASP A 39 25.24 -19.56 4.41
CA ASP A 39 25.47 -20.24 5.69
C ASP A 39 24.51 -19.80 6.81
N SER A 40 23.70 -18.77 6.58
CA SER A 40 22.79 -18.22 7.57
C SER A 40 21.53 -17.64 6.95
N ALA A 41 20.50 -17.45 7.79
CA ALA A 41 19.31 -16.72 7.38
C ALA A 41 19.64 -15.27 7.03
N VAL A 42 19.03 -14.76 5.96
CA VAL A 42 19.14 -13.38 5.52
C VAL A 42 17.79 -12.70 5.72
N THR A 43 17.80 -11.52 6.31
CA THR A 43 16.60 -10.71 6.44
C THR A 43 16.48 -9.80 5.21
N ARG A 44 15.34 -9.88 4.52
CA ARG A 44 15.01 -8.96 3.45
C ARG A 44 14.49 -7.65 4.04
N SER A 45 15.02 -6.54 3.59
CA SER A 45 14.40 -5.23 3.86
C SER A 45 13.09 -5.10 3.10
N SER A 46 12.15 -4.34 3.66
CA SER A 46 10.91 -4.00 2.97
C SER A 46 11.20 -3.26 1.67
N ASP A 47 10.46 -3.57 0.63
CA ASP A 47 10.53 -2.84 -0.63
C ASP A 47 9.99 -1.40 -0.42
N ILE A 48 10.68 -0.42 -0.99
CA ILE A 48 10.27 0.99 -0.93
C ILE A 48 9.96 1.44 -2.35
N ALA A 49 8.67 1.58 -2.65
CA ALA A 49 8.19 2.16 -3.88
C ALA A 49 7.81 3.63 -3.63
N LYS A 50 8.48 4.55 -4.34
CA LYS A 50 8.23 5.99 -4.20
C LYS A 50 8.38 6.73 -5.52
N ILE A 51 7.64 7.83 -5.64
CA ILE A 51 7.79 8.83 -6.70
C ILE A 51 8.10 10.15 -6.01
N GLU A 52 9.17 10.83 -6.39
CA GLU A 52 9.61 12.09 -5.76
C GLU A 52 10.25 13.06 -6.74
N GLY A 53 10.43 14.31 -6.32
CA GLY A 53 11.07 15.36 -7.10
C GLY A 53 10.31 15.66 -8.42
N SER A 54 11.05 15.84 -9.50
CA SER A 54 10.46 16.17 -10.81
C SER A 54 9.49 15.12 -11.35
N ASN A 55 9.65 13.86 -10.96
CA ASN A 55 8.73 12.80 -11.35
C ASN A 55 7.36 12.95 -10.68
N LEU A 56 7.29 13.50 -9.47
CA LEU A 56 6.03 13.84 -8.80
C LEU A 56 5.47 15.14 -9.36
N THR A 57 6.27 16.22 -9.40
CA THR A 57 5.80 17.56 -9.76
C THR A 57 5.41 17.70 -11.23
N SER A 58 5.71 16.70 -12.07
CA SER A 58 5.25 16.68 -13.47
C SER A 58 3.74 16.46 -13.62
N TRP A 59 3.07 15.93 -12.60
CA TRP A 59 1.64 15.62 -12.60
C TRP A 59 0.90 16.05 -11.34
N TYR A 60 1.59 16.25 -10.22
CA TYR A 60 1.03 16.75 -8.96
C TYR A 60 1.41 18.24 -8.80
N SER A 61 0.44 19.08 -8.50
CA SER A 61 0.64 20.51 -8.24
C SER A 61 -0.04 20.91 -6.94
N GLU A 62 0.72 21.57 -6.05
CA GLU A 62 0.18 22.10 -4.81
C GLU A 62 -0.73 23.32 -4.99
N THR A 63 -0.63 23.97 -6.15
CA THR A 63 -1.49 25.12 -6.49
C THR A 63 -2.91 24.67 -6.84
N GLU A 64 -3.09 23.39 -7.16
CA GLU A 64 -4.39 22.78 -7.33
C GLU A 64 -4.88 22.35 -5.96
N SER A 65 -5.72 23.19 -5.37
CA SER A 65 -6.26 22.97 -4.03
C SER A 65 -7.27 21.81 -3.95
N GLU A 66 -7.60 21.20 -5.07
CA GLU A 66 -8.58 20.11 -5.18
C GLU A 66 -7.93 18.90 -5.86
N LEU A 67 -8.29 17.71 -5.41
CA LEU A 67 -7.78 16.46 -5.99
C LEU A 67 -8.74 15.29 -5.74
N THR A 68 -8.63 14.28 -6.57
CA THR A 68 -9.22 12.96 -6.29
C THR A 68 -8.15 11.88 -6.35
N LEU A 69 -8.04 11.11 -5.28
CA LEU A 69 -7.18 9.93 -5.17
C LEU A 69 -8.04 8.68 -5.22
N PHE A 70 -7.77 7.81 -6.19
CA PHE A 70 -8.46 6.53 -6.34
C PHE A 70 -7.49 5.37 -6.10
N CYS A 71 -7.95 4.36 -5.37
CA CYS A 71 -7.19 3.13 -5.13
C CYS A 71 -8.10 1.91 -5.28
N ASP A 72 -7.62 0.91 -6.04
CA ASP A 72 -8.16 -0.45 -6.10
C ASP A 72 -7.10 -1.37 -5.51
N CYS A 73 -7.37 -1.94 -4.36
CA CYS A 73 -6.42 -2.79 -3.67
C CYS A 73 -7.08 -4.03 -3.05
N THR A 74 -6.25 -5.04 -2.83
CA THR A 74 -6.58 -6.22 -2.03
C THR A 74 -5.68 -6.23 -0.82
N VAL A 75 -6.25 -6.18 0.37
CA VAL A 75 -5.53 -6.28 1.63
C VAL A 75 -5.74 -7.67 2.21
N ILE A 76 -4.65 -8.35 2.54
CA ILE A 76 -4.67 -9.71 3.07
C ILE A 76 -4.67 -9.66 4.59
N GLY A 77 -3.94 -8.72 5.17
CA GLY A 77 -3.88 -8.50 6.61
C GLY A 77 -2.85 -7.46 6.99
N GLY A 78 -2.72 -7.22 8.29
CA GLY A 78 -1.74 -6.27 8.83
C GLY A 78 -2.26 -4.85 8.94
N ASP A 79 -1.34 -3.98 9.31
CA ASP A 79 -1.50 -2.54 9.53
C ASP A 79 -0.56 -1.84 8.54
N GLY A 80 -1.06 -1.57 7.33
CA GLY A 80 -0.22 -1.11 6.23
C GLY A 80 -0.81 0.08 5.48
N ILE A 81 0.06 0.91 4.89
CA ILE A 81 -0.33 2.06 4.07
C ILE A 81 -0.39 1.63 2.61
N ALA A 82 -1.54 1.81 1.96
CA ALA A 82 -1.67 1.57 0.54
C ALA A 82 -0.96 2.65 -0.28
N TYR A 83 -1.16 3.91 0.06
CA TYR A 83 -0.40 5.03 -0.50
C TYR A 83 -0.34 6.22 0.48
N MET A 84 0.67 7.06 0.29
CA MET A 84 0.82 8.30 1.05
C MET A 84 1.48 9.39 0.19
N LEU A 85 0.74 10.45 -0.11
CA LEU A 85 1.29 11.73 -0.57
C LEU A 85 1.75 12.52 0.65
N SER A 86 3.01 12.95 0.71
CA SER A 86 3.60 13.52 1.93
C SER A 86 4.79 14.44 1.63
N ASP A 87 5.11 15.30 2.59
CA ASP A 87 6.36 16.03 2.71
C ASP A 87 7.44 15.23 3.48
N GLY A 88 7.11 14.00 3.87
CA GLY A 88 7.98 13.14 4.70
C GLY A 88 7.86 13.40 6.21
N SER A 89 7.03 14.35 6.63
CA SER A 89 6.85 14.69 8.03
C SER A 89 5.37 14.74 8.45
N ASN A 90 4.78 15.92 8.47
CA ASN A 90 3.46 16.15 9.03
C ASN A 90 2.37 16.48 8.00
N GLU A 91 2.76 16.76 6.76
CA GLU A 91 1.84 17.07 5.70
C GLU A 91 1.57 15.81 4.88
N ARG A 92 0.30 15.34 4.84
CA ARG A 92 0.00 14.10 4.11
C ARG A 92 -1.46 13.90 3.76
N PHE A 93 -1.65 13.15 2.66
CA PHE A 93 -2.85 12.37 2.36
C PHE A 93 -2.46 10.91 2.33
N ALA A 94 -3.08 10.06 3.12
CA ALA A 94 -2.76 8.64 3.16
C ALA A 94 -4.01 7.77 3.21
N LEU A 95 -3.95 6.63 2.55
CA LEU A 95 -4.89 5.52 2.74
C LEU A 95 -4.21 4.43 3.56
N HIS A 96 -4.77 4.14 4.70
CA HIS A 96 -4.28 3.17 5.67
C HIS A 96 -5.31 2.08 5.93
N PRO A 97 -5.34 1.01 5.12
CA PRO A 97 -6.18 -0.15 5.40
C PRO A 97 -5.71 -0.84 6.68
N ASP A 98 -6.56 -0.91 7.67
CA ASP A 98 -6.28 -1.56 8.94
C ASP A 98 -7.23 -2.74 9.17
N SER A 99 -6.68 -3.86 9.63
CA SER A 99 -7.44 -5.07 9.94
C SER A 99 -8.34 -4.94 11.17
N ALA A 100 -8.00 -4.04 12.09
CA ALA A 100 -8.70 -3.89 13.37
C ALA A 100 -9.82 -2.85 13.32
N PHE A 101 -9.65 -1.77 12.55
CA PHE A 101 -10.53 -0.61 12.56
C PHE A 101 -11.18 -0.28 11.21
N GLY A 102 -10.82 -0.98 10.15
CA GLY A 102 -11.28 -0.68 8.80
C GLY A 102 -10.23 0.10 8.00
N SER A 103 -10.67 0.79 6.93
CA SER A 103 -9.77 1.69 6.20
C SER A 103 -9.92 3.10 6.72
N ASP A 104 -8.78 3.72 6.95
CA ASP A 104 -8.71 5.11 7.37
C ASP A 104 -8.04 5.94 6.29
N TYR A 105 -8.67 7.04 5.92
CA TYR A 105 -7.97 8.12 5.26
C TYR A 105 -7.40 9.06 6.31
N TYR A 106 -6.12 9.33 6.19
CA TYR A 106 -5.43 10.33 6.99
C TYR A 106 -5.14 11.56 6.15
N ILE A 107 -5.68 12.69 6.58
CA ILE A 107 -5.30 14.01 6.08
C ILE A 107 -4.66 14.74 7.24
N ARG A 108 -3.42 15.19 7.09
CA ARG A 108 -2.68 15.88 8.14
C ARG A 108 -2.00 17.12 7.61
N SER A 109 -2.10 18.23 8.36
CA SER A 109 -1.44 19.49 8.06
C SER A 109 -1.17 20.29 9.33
N GLY A 110 0.04 20.84 9.48
CA GLY A 110 0.41 21.74 10.56
C GLY A 110 0.16 21.23 11.98
N GLY A 111 0.19 19.91 12.20
CA GLY A 111 -0.12 19.30 13.48
C GLY A 111 -1.62 18.99 13.70
N SER A 112 -2.51 19.53 12.89
CA SER A 112 -3.91 19.13 12.85
C SER A 112 -4.03 17.86 11.99
N PHE A 113 -4.93 16.97 12.38
CA PHE A 113 -5.15 15.80 11.58
C PHE A 113 -6.63 15.40 11.55
N MET A 114 -7.03 14.79 10.46
CA MET A 114 -8.36 14.23 10.25
C MET A 114 -8.23 12.77 9.86
N VAL A 115 -9.06 11.95 10.44
CA VAL A 115 -9.26 10.55 10.08
C VAL A 115 -10.66 10.41 9.53
N LEU A 116 -10.78 9.83 8.35
CA LEU A 116 -12.05 9.41 7.78
C LEU A 116 -12.12 7.90 7.93
N LEU A 117 -13.03 7.44 8.75
CA LEU A 117 -13.19 6.01 9.04
C LEU A 117 -14.13 5.40 8.01
N SER A 118 -13.57 4.56 7.13
CA SER A 118 -14.37 3.68 6.30
C SER A 118 -14.41 2.31 6.95
N ASN A 119 -15.54 1.91 7.45
CA ASN A 119 -15.73 0.56 7.91
C ASN A 119 -15.60 -0.43 6.73
N ILE A 120 -14.38 -0.89 6.42
CA ILE A 120 -14.17 -2.03 5.54
C ILE A 120 -14.21 -3.28 6.41
N PRO A 121 -15.31 -4.02 6.44
CA PRO A 121 -15.41 -5.17 7.32
C PRO A 121 -14.62 -6.35 6.78
N GLY A 122 -13.83 -6.95 7.64
CA GLY A 122 -13.28 -8.30 7.44
C GLY A 122 -12.20 -8.43 6.37
N LEU A 123 -10.93 -8.41 6.77
CA LEU A 123 -9.82 -8.83 5.91
C LEU A 123 -9.69 -10.37 5.91
N PRO A 124 -9.23 -10.99 4.82
CA PRO A 124 -8.76 -10.37 3.57
C PRO A 124 -9.89 -9.85 2.69
N LYS A 125 -9.71 -8.71 2.05
CA LYS A 125 -10.71 -8.12 1.17
C LYS A 125 -10.09 -7.31 0.03
N ARG A 126 -10.70 -7.40 -1.17
CA ARG A 126 -10.51 -6.41 -2.23
C ARG A 126 -11.58 -5.34 -2.10
N PHE A 127 -11.17 -4.09 -2.29
CA PHE A 127 -12.07 -2.94 -2.32
C PHE A 127 -11.54 -1.85 -3.24
N THR A 128 -12.45 -0.99 -3.67
CA THR A 128 -12.13 0.24 -4.38
C THR A 128 -12.49 1.43 -3.52
N THR A 129 -11.65 2.43 -3.51
CA THR A 129 -11.93 3.64 -2.74
C THR A 129 -11.46 4.88 -3.48
N ALA A 130 -12.19 5.98 -3.29
CA ALA A 130 -11.84 7.29 -3.81
C ALA A 130 -11.98 8.35 -2.73
N LEU A 131 -10.95 9.20 -2.60
CA LEU A 131 -10.96 10.39 -1.77
C LEU A 131 -11.01 11.61 -2.68
N GLY A 132 -12.12 12.32 -2.68
CA GLY A 132 -12.24 13.65 -3.24
C GLY A 132 -11.93 14.68 -2.16
N TYR A 133 -10.94 15.53 -2.38
CA TYR A 133 -10.53 16.56 -1.44
C TYR A 133 -10.59 17.94 -2.09
N LYS A 134 -11.13 18.88 -1.34
CA LYS A 134 -10.97 20.32 -1.55
C LYS A 134 -10.91 21.02 -0.18
N PRO A 135 -10.30 22.21 -0.08
CA PRO A 135 -10.33 22.97 1.15
C PRO A 135 -11.77 23.20 1.64
N GLY A 136 -12.04 22.74 2.85
CA GLY A 136 -13.38 22.85 3.46
C GLY A 136 -14.34 21.69 3.21
N SER A 137 -14.00 20.77 2.28
CA SER A 137 -14.85 19.59 2.05
C SER A 137 -14.03 18.41 1.58
N THR A 138 -14.29 17.25 2.15
CA THR A 138 -13.69 15.99 1.74
C THR A 138 -14.78 14.95 1.62
N VAL A 139 -14.75 14.19 0.56
CA VAL A 139 -15.73 13.16 0.26
C VAL A 139 -15.01 11.83 0.07
N GLU A 140 -15.55 10.79 0.67
CA GLU A 140 -15.07 9.43 0.49
C GLU A 140 -16.12 8.57 -0.21
N VAL A 141 -15.65 7.70 -1.11
CA VAL A 141 -16.45 6.68 -1.75
C VAL A 141 -15.76 5.33 -1.55
N LEU A 142 -16.48 4.35 -1.03
CA LEU A 142 -16.02 2.98 -0.83
C LEU A 142 -16.90 2.02 -1.62
N ASP A 143 -16.29 1.20 -2.50
CA ASP A 143 -16.98 0.22 -3.36
C ASP A 143 -18.19 0.83 -4.10
N GLY A 144 -18.05 2.08 -4.56
CA GLY A 144 -19.10 2.83 -5.24
C GLY A 144 -20.17 3.44 -4.33
N VAL A 145 -20.06 3.27 -3.03
CA VAL A 145 -20.99 3.83 -2.04
C VAL A 145 -20.38 5.08 -1.41
N LEU A 146 -21.13 6.17 -1.39
CA LEU A 146 -20.74 7.41 -0.72
C LEU A 146 -20.66 7.18 0.79
N GLY A 147 -19.45 7.31 1.37
CA GLY A 147 -19.22 7.15 2.80
C GLY A 147 -19.62 8.36 3.62
N GLY A 148 -19.39 9.54 3.11
CA GLY A 148 -19.74 10.78 3.77
C GLY A 148 -19.04 12.00 3.18
N GLU A 149 -19.50 13.17 3.60
CA GLU A 149 -18.85 14.46 3.37
C GLU A 149 -18.38 15.02 4.70
N PHE A 150 -17.13 15.44 4.76
CA PHE A 150 -16.46 15.90 5.97
C PHE A 150 -15.94 17.33 5.77
N ASN A 151 -16.12 18.16 6.79
CA ASN A 151 -15.58 19.52 6.77
C ASN A 151 -14.08 19.53 7.09
N THR A 152 -13.25 19.95 6.14
CA THR A 152 -11.78 19.94 6.21
C THR A 152 -11.18 21.35 6.23
N THR A 153 -11.91 22.36 6.65
CA THR A 153 -11.46 23.78 6.60
C THR A 153 -10.13 24.06 7.29
N THR A 154 -9.70 23.19 8.18
CA THR A 154 -8.49 23.42 9.01
C THR A 154 -7.31 22.51 8.62
N VAL A 155 -7.48 21.64 7.62
CA VAL A 155 -6.45 20.65 7.27
C VAL A 155 -6.19 20.70 5.78
N THR A 156 -5.18 21.47 5.38
CA THR A 156 -4.74 21.58 3.97
C THR A 156 -3.26 21.25 3.91
N PRO A 157 -2.88 20.02 3.52
CA PRO A 157 -1.49 19.65 3.39
C PRO A 157 -0.75 20.49 2.35
N THR A 158 0.46 20.88 2.69
CA THR A 158 1.36 21.68 1.84
C THR A 158 2.76 21.08 1.85
N GLY A 159 3.61 21.46 0.90
CA GLY A 159 4.99 20.97 0.82
C GLY A 159 5.08 19.49 0.41
N ILE A 160 4.06 18.94 -0.22
CA ILE A 160 4.04 17.54 -0.66
C ILE A 160 5.10 17.33 -1.75
N ASP A 161 6.10 16.50 -1.47
CA ASP A 161 7.24 16.26 -2.35
C ASP A 161 7.42 14.80 -2.78
N ARG A 162 6.60 13.89 -2.23
CA ARG A 162 6.69 12.46 -2.53
C ARG A 162 5.35 11.72 -2.47
N LEU A 163 5.25 10.68 -3.29
CA LEU A 163 4.23 9.63 -3.18
C LEU A 163 4.94 8.33 -2.76
N MET A 164 4.53 7.77 -1.64
CA MET A 164 4.91 6.44 -1.18
C MET A 164 3.81 5.44 -1.53
N ILE A 165 4.18 4.24 -1.95
CA ILE A 165 3.25 3.19 -2.38
C ILE A 165 3.55 1.91 -1.59
N GLY A 166 2.54 1.35 -0.94
CA GLY A 166 2.62 0.10 -0.18
C GLY A 166 3.32 0.19 1.17
N ASN A 167 3.80 1.36 1.58
CA ASN A 167 4.40 1.58 2.90
C ASN A 167 4.61 3.07 3.20
N SER A 168 5.04 3.38 4.43
CA SER A 168 5.54 4.68 4.85
C SER A 168 7.03 4.60 5.15
N ASN A 169 7.87 4.75 4.13
CA ASN A 169 9.33 4.75 4.25
C ASN A 169 9.89 3.48 4.96
N GLY A 170 9.32 2.32 4.63
CA GLY A 170 9.67 1.03 5.22
C GLY A 170 8.91 0.66 6.49
N PHE A 171 8.03 1.57 6.98
CA PHE A 171 7.09 1.30 8.06
C PHE A 171 5.68 1.10 7.51
N TYR A 172 4.79 0.47 8.27
CA TYR A 172 3.40 0.23 7.87
C TYR A 172 3.31 -0.41 6.48
N VAL A 173 4.00 -1.54 6.32
CA VAL A 173 4.09 -2.24 5.04
C VAL A 173 2.76 -2.92 4.73
N LEU A 174 2.21 -2.61 3.56
CA LEU A 174 0.99 -3.24 3.08
C LEU A 174 1.22 -4.73 2.83
N THR A 175 0.42 -5.57 3.46
CA THR A 175 0.31 -6.99 3.11
C THR A 175 -0.84 -7.16 2.14
N GLY A 176 -0.54 -7.16 0.84
CA GLY A 176 -1.59 -7.19 -0.18
C GLY A 176 -1.12 -6.75 -1.57
N TYR A 177 -2.06 -6.32 -2.39
CA TYR A 177 -1.83 -5.91 -3.77
C TYR A 177 -2.56 -4.61 -4.07
N ILE A 178 -1.89 -3.70 -4.80
CA ILE A 178 -2.50 -2.51 -5.37
C ILE A 178 -2.68 -2.76 -6.87
N SER A 179 -3.92 -2.91 -7.31
CA SER A 179 -4.25 -3.15 -8.71
C SER A 179 -4.27 -1.85 -9.51
N ARG A 180 -4.65 -0.76 -8.86
CA ARG A 180 -4.70 0.56 -9.49
C ARG A 180 -4.56 1.65 -8.43
N LEU A 181 -3.72 2.62 -8.71
CA LEU A 181 -3.65 3.91 -8.02
C LEU A 181 -3.75 5.01 -9.07
N ALA A 182 -4.63 5.97 -8.87
CA ALA A 182 -4.83 7.06 -9.81
C ALA A 182 -5.04 8.37 -9.06
N TYR A 183 -4.47 9.43 -9.63
CA TYR A 183 -4.64 10.81 -9.23
C TYR A 183 -5.39 11.56 -10.34
N TYR A 184 -6.38 12.33 -9.95
CA TYR A 184 -7.14 13.20 -10.84
C TYR A 184 -7.07 14.61 -10.27
N PRO A 185 -6.37 15.53 -10.97
CA PRO A 185 -6.48 16.95 -10.69
C PRO A 185 -7.87 17.45 -11.07
N THR A 186 -8.37 18.46 -10.40
CA THR A 186 -9.66 19.10 -10.69
C THR A 186 -9.47 20.50 -11.22
#